data_6667abdaeeb343ad191d41ec5c2651e7
#
_entry.id   6667abdaeeb343ad191d41ec5c2651e7
#
_cell.length_a   1.000
_cell.length_b   1.000
_cell.length_c   1.000
_cell.angle_alpha   90.00
_cell.angle_beta   90.00
_cell.angle_gamma   90.00
#
_symmetry.space_group_name_H-M   'P 1'
#
loop_
_entity.id
_entity.type
_entity.pdbx_description
1 polymer ?
#
loop_
_entity_poly.entity_id
_entity_poly.type
_entity_poly.pdbx_seq_one_letter_code
_entity_poly.pdbx_strand_id
1 'polypeptide(L)'
;MRLLTLALFVVLSGCANMEAMMPWIKTGAQTASAMGYDGGDKVANAVKQALDISSTRATTALSAEGGYASSGYKLRFPAQVASMTSTLRQFGMGAYVDKVENAMNGAAEQAAAEAAPLFKQAIANMEITDALGIVTGGNSAATDYFRGQTETTLRGKYETIVTAELKKTGFHDQYRAMIDVYNNLPIADKPSIDVESYVVDQGLNALYAHMAAEEALIRQDPVGRGSALIGVIFAGQQQQP
;
A
#
# COMPACT_ATOMS: atom_id res chain seq x y z
N MET A 1 67.26 -28.47 13.95
CA MET A 1 66.20 -29.31 13.39
C MET A 1 64.90 -28.86 14.09
N ARG A 2 64.11 -28.06 13.42
CA ARG A 2 62.83 -27.57 13.93
C ARG A 2 61.71 -28.28 13.14
N LEU A 3 60.93 -29.10 13.83
CA LEU A 3 59.72 -29.72 13.26
C LEU A 3 58.60 -28.67 13.21
N LEU A 4 58.11 -28.43 12.00
CA LEU A 4 56.92 -27.65 11.73
C LEU A 4 55.71 -28.60 11.84
N THR A 5 54.88 -28.42 12.86
CA THR A 5 53.59 -29.08 12.97
C THR A 5 52.56 -28.25 12.20
N LEU A 6 52.07 -28.85 11.11
CA LEU A 6 50.99 -28.29 10.27
C LEU A 6 49.67 -28.57 10.96
N ALA A 7 49.01 -27.54 11.49
CA ALA A 7 47.67 -27.65 12.03
C ALA A 7 46.65 -27.59 10.88
N LEU A 8 45.98 -28.70 10.64
CA LEU A 8 44.88 -28.85 9.69
C LEU A 8 43.64 -28.24 10.30
N PHE A 9 43.25 -27.04 9.82
CA PHE A 9 41.96 -26.43 10.14
C PHE A 9 40.87 -27.13 9.31
N VAL A 10 40.11 -28.00 9.96
CA VAL A 10 38.85 -28.52 9.41
C VAL A 10 37.81 -27.44 9.59
N VAL A 11 37.47 -26.78 8.49
CA VAL A 11 36.30 -25.90 8.42
C VAL A 11 35.06 -26.79 8.37
N LEU A 12 34.46 -27.03 9.53
CA LEU A 12 33.11 -27.57 9.62
C LEU A 12 32.14 -26.52 9.11
N SER A 13 31.72 -26.67 7.85
CA SER A 13 30.61 -25.92 7.24
C SER A 13 29.37 -26.13 8.08
N GLY A 14 28.88 -25.03 8.68
CA GLY A 14 27.80 -25.07 9.62
C GLY A 14 26.50 -25.57 9.00
N CYS A 15 26.00 -26.67 9.51
CA CYS A 15 24.57 -26.88 9.57
C CYS A 15 24.03 -25.80 10.51
N ALA A 16 23.50 -24.72 9.95
CA ALA A 16 22.89 -23.64 10.70
C ALA A 16 21.76 -24.23 11.54
N ASN A 17 21.95 -24.15 12.82
CA ASN A 17 21.15 -24.57 13.95
C ASN A 17 19.64 -24.53 13.72
N MET A 18 19.04 -25.60 13.24
CA MET A 18 17.60 -25.78 13.23
C MET A 18 17.01 -25.71 14.64
N GLU A 19 17.79 -26.12 15.68
CA GLU A 19 17.40 -25.98 17.08
C GLU A 19 17.34 -24.53 17.58
N ALA A 20 18.19 -23.65 17.07
CA ALA A 20 18.13 -22.21 17.40
C ALA A 20 16.92 -21.50 16.76
N MET A 21 16.39 -22.04 15.67
CA MET A 21 15.19 -21.50 15.01
C MET A 21 13.87 -21.98 15.63
N MET A 22 13.87 -23.09 16.38
CA MET A 22 12.65 -23.65 16.99
C MET A 22 11.89 -22.67 17.90
N PRO A 23 12.53 -21.83 18.73
CA PRO A 23 11.82 -20.82 19.52
C PRO A 23 11.11 -19.79 18.66
N TRP A 24 11.75 -19.34 17.56
CA TRP A 24 11.21 -18.36 16.62
C TRP A 24 9.99 -18.90 15.84
N ILE A 25 10.03 -20.19 15.44
CA ILE A 25 8.91 -20.86 14.78
C ILE A 25 7.70 -20.96 15.73
N LYS A 26 7.93 -21.31 17.01
CA LYS A 26 6.85 -21.34 18.01
C LYS A 26 6.25 -19.97 18.26
N THR A 27 7.07 -18.94 18.41
CA THR A 27 6.61 -17.55 18.60
C THR A 27 5.87 -17.04 17.36
N GLY A 28 6.36 -17.34 16.16
CA GLY A 28 5.70 -16.99 14.90
C GLY A 28 4.33 -17.65 14.75
N ALA A 29 4.21 -18.93 15.11
CA ALA A 29 2.94 -19.64 15.10
C ALA A 29 1.95 -19.06 16.12
N GLN A 30 2.41 -18.68 17.32
CA GLN A 30 1.57 -18.02 18.33
C GLN A 30 1.08 -16.63 17.87
N THR A 31 1.94 -15.88 17.17
CA THR A 31 1.57 -14.59 16.60
C THR A 31 0.55 -14.75 15.48
N ALA A 32 0.71 -15.79 14.63
CA ALA A 32 -0.25 -16.11 13.58
C ALA A 32 -1.63 -16.43 14.19
N SER A 33 -1.68 -17.26 15.24
CA SER A 33 -2.90 -17.59 15.95
C SER A 33 -3.56 -16.36 16.57
N ALA A 34 -2.78 -15.48 17.19
CA ALA A 34 -3.27 -14.22 17.77
C ALA A 34 -3.86 -13.27 16.72
N MET A 35 -3.42 -13.35 15.46
CA MET A 35 -3.98 -12.62 14.31
C MET A 35 -5.16 -13.33 13.65
N GLY A 36 -5.57 -14.52 14.14
CA GLY A 36 -6.66 -15.31 13.58
C GLY A 36 -6.29 -16.15 12.35
N TYR A 37 -5.00 -16.38 12.10
CA TYR A 37 -4.49 -17.24 11.03
C TYR A 37 -4.13 -18.63 11.55
N ASP A 38 -5.09 -19.26 12.23
CA ASP A 38 -4.94 -20.61 12.77
C ASP A 38 -5.21 -21.69 11.73
N GLY A 39 -4.27 -22.60 11.60
CA GLY A 39 -4.38 -23.76 10.71
C GLY A 39 -4.08 -23.45 9.24
N GLY A 40 -3.71 -24.47 8.50
CA GLY A 40 -3.39 -24.36 7.08
C GLY A 40 -1.91 -24.13 6.78
N ASP A 41 -1.64 -23.70 5.57
CA ASP A 41 -0.27 -23.49 5.07
C ASP A 41 0.39 -22.29 5.78
N LYS A 42 1.51 -22.56 6.48
CA LYS A 42 2.29 -21.53 7.17
C LYS A 42 2.84 -20.47 6.23
N VAL A 43 3.11 -20.82 4.98
CA VAL A 43 3.59 -19.89 3.96
C VAL A 43 2.47 -18.93 3.57
N ALA A 44 1.26 -19.44 3.33
CA ALA A 44 0.08 -18.62 3.06
C ALA A 44 -0.25 -17.68 4.24
N ASN A 45 -0.12 -18.17 5.47
CA ASN A 45 -0.32 -17.36 6.66
C ASN A 45 0.73 -16.24 6.80
N ALA A 46 1.99 -16.50 6.46
CA ALA A 46 3.04 -15.47 6.44
C ALA A 46 2.73 -14.37 5.40
N VAL A 47 2.25 -14.76 4.22
CA VAL A 47 1.83 -13.80 3.17
C VAL A 47 0.66 -12.96 3.66
N LYS A 48 -0.38 -13.57 4.26
CA LYS A 48 -1.52 -12.83 4.82
C LYS A 48 -1.09 -11.86 5.91
N GLN A 49 -0.17 -12.25 6.80
CA GLN A 49 0.37 -11.35 7.82
C GLN A 49 1.13 -10.18 7.20
N ALA A 50 1.97 -10.42 6.19
CA ALA A 50 2.68 -9.35 5.50
C ALA A 50 1.70 -8.35 4.85
N LEU A 51 0.64 -8.84 4.22
CA LEU A 51 -0.42 -8.02 3.65
C LEU A 51 -1.21 -7.24 4.73
N ASP A 52 -1.54 -7.86 5.86
CA ASP A 52 -2.26 -7.21 6.97
C ASP A 52 -1.42 -6.08 7.58
N ILE A 53 -0.13 -6.32 7.80
CA ILE A 53 0.80 -5.30 8.31
C ILE A 53 0.96 -4.16 7.30
N SER A 54 1.20 -4.47 6.03
CA SER A 54 1.41 -3.44 5.00
C SER A 54 0.14 -2.63 4.74
N SER A 55 -1.04 -3.28 4.70
CA SER A 55 -2.33 -2.57 4.52
C SER A 55 -2.66 -1.68 5.72
N THR A 56 -2.41 -2.16 6.95
CA THR A 56 -2.61 -1.37 8.17
C THR A 56 -1.71 -0.14 8.18
N ARG A 57 -0.43 -0.28 7.81
CA ARG A 57 0.49 0.86 7.73
C ARG A 57 0.10 1.84 6.63
N ALA A 58 -0.27 1.33 5.44
CA ALA A 58 -0.70 2.16 4.32
C ALA A 58 -1.96 2.97 4.68
N THR A 59 -2.98 2.32 5.21
CA THR A 59 -4.23 2.99 5.59
C THR A 59 -4.00 3.98 6.74
N THR A 60 -3.18 3.65 7.74
CA THR A 60 -2.83 4.57 8.85
C THR A 60 -2.07 5.79 8.34
N ALA A 61 -1.06 5.61 7.49
CA ALA A 61 -0.25 6.71 6.96
C ALA A 61 -1.07 7.63 6.06
N LEU A 62 -1.89 7.06 5.16
CA LEU A 62 -2.67 7.84 4.20
C LEU A 62 -3.94 8.45 4.80
N SER A 63 -4.48 7.92 5.90
CA SER A 63 -5.61 8.52 6.62
C SER A 63 -5.21 9.62 7.60
N ALA A 64 -3.93 9.79 7.89
CA ALA A 64 -3.46 10.89 8.73
C ALA A 64 -3.67 12.24 8.01
N GLU A 65 -3.78 13.32 8.78
CA GLU A 65 -3.85 14.67 8.23
C GLU A 65 -2.62 14.96 7.34
N GLY A 66 -2.86 15.32 6.09
CA GLY A 66 -1.81 15.51 5.10
C GLY A 66 -1.23 14.21 4.52
N GLY A 67 -1.81 13.06 4.83
CA GLY A 67 -1.35 11.76 4.37
C GLY A 67 -1.29 11.64 2.85
N TYR A 68 -2.25 12.25 2.15
CA TYR A 68 -2.17 12.47 0.71
C TYR A 68 -1.57 13.83 0.39
N ALA A 69 -2.11 14.91 0.95
CA ALA A 69 -1.80 16.28 0.57
C ALA A 69 -0.31 16.64 0.72
N SER A 70 0.39 16.08 1.72
CA SER A 70 1.78 16.38 2.04
C SER A 70 2.77 15.26 1.69
N SER A 71 2.31 14.22 0.99
CA SER A 71 3.11 13.05 0.62
C SER A 71 3.39 12.97 -0.88
N GLY A 72 4.16 11.96 -1.28
CA GLY A 72 4.36 11.59 -2.68
C GLY A 72 3.08 11.10 -3.37
N TYR A 73 2.01 10.85 -2.63
CA TYR A 73 0.72 10.38 -3.11
C TYR A 73 -0.30 11.51 -3.30
N LYS A 74 0.13 12.77 -3.23
CA LYS A 74 -0.75 13.92 -3.42
C LYS A 74 -1.54 13.85 -4.70
N LEU A 75 -2.88 13.87 -4.58
CA LEU A 75 -3.79 13.95 -5.72
C LEU A 75 -3.73 15.36 -6.30
N ARG A 76 -3.37 15.45 -7.57
CA ARG A 76 -3.37 16.66 -8.39
C ARG A 76 -4.36 16.48 -9.52
N PHE A 77 -4.73 17.54 -10.18
CA PHE A 77 -5.51 17.40 -11.41
C PHE A 77 -4.73 16.63 -12.48
N PRO A 78 -5.38 15.73 -13.23
CA PRO A 78 -4.73 14.96 -14.28
C PRO A 78 -4.36 15.81 -15.49
N ALA A 79 -3.47 15.27 -16.33
CA ALA A 79 -2.93 15.97 -17.51
C ALA A 79 -4.02 16.48 -18.46
N GLN A 80 -5.16 15.80 -18.53
CA GLN A 80 -6.30 16.17 -19.39
C GLN A 80 -6.86 17.56 -19.08
N VAL A 81 -6.73 18.02 -17.86
CA VAL A 81 -7.19 19.36 -17.44
C VAL A 81 -6.05 20.30 -17.00
N ALA A 82 -4.81 19.91 -17.31
CA ALA A 82 -3.63 20.69 -16.94
C ALA A 82 -3.64 22.11 -17.57
N SER A 83 -4.13 22.24 -18.81
CA SER A 83 -4.30 23.54 -19.48
C SER A 83 -5.28 24.45 -18.71
N MET A 84 -6.40 23.90 -18.24
CA MET A 84 -7.38 24.61 -17.44
C MET A 84 -6.77 25.12 -16.13
N THR A 85 -6.13 24.22 -15.38
CA THR A 85 -5.54 24.58 -14.07
C THR A 85 -4.38 25.55 -14.21
N SER A 86 -3.54 25.41 -15.24
CA SER A 86 -2.46 26.37 -15.52
C SER A 86 -2.99 27.75 -15.91
N THR A 87 -4.02 27.79 -16.73
CA THR A 87 -4.69 29.04 -17.12
C THR A 87 -5.26 29.77 -15.91
N LEU A 88 -6.03 29.06 -15.05
CA LEU A 88 -6.55 29.66 -13.82
C LEU A 88 -5.43 30.23 -12.93
N ARG A 89 -4.31 29.54 -12.80
CA ARG A 89 -3.15 30.00 -12.04
C ARG A 89 -2.52 31.25 -12.69
N GLN A 90 -2.39 31.29 -14.01
CA GLN A 90 -1.86 32.46 -14.75
C GLN A 90 -2.72 33.71 -14.60
N PHE A 91 -4.03 33.56 -14.52
CA PHE A 91 -4.96 34.64 -14.28
C PHE A 91 -5.15 35.00 -12.78
N GLY A 92 -4.29 34.48 -11.89
CA GLY A 92 -4.34 34.76 -10.45
C GLY A 92 -5.48 34.04 -9.71
N MET A 93 -6.13 33.08 -10.35
CA MET A 93 -7.28 32.33 -9.82
C MET A 93 -6.85 30.94 -9.27
N GLY A 94 -5.58 30.76 -8.98
CA GLY A 94 -5.02 29.48 -8.47
C GLY A 94 -5.67 29.00 -7.18
N ALA A 95 -6.19 29.91 -6.36
CA ALA A 95 -6.90 29.54 -5.12
C ALA A 95 -8.13 28.64 -5.34
N TYR A 96 -8.80 28.73 -6.49
CA TYR A 96 -9.90 27.82 -6.83
C TYR A 96 -9.37 26.40 -7.10
N VAL A 97 -8.26 26.29 -7.82
CA VAL A 97 -7.59 25.00 -8.06
C VAL A 97 -7.16 24.36 -6.75
N ASP A 98 -6.51 25.15 -5.87
CA ASP A 98 -6.01 24.66 -4.60
C ASP A 98 -7.13 24.17 -3.67
N LYS A 99 -8.27 24.86 -3.65
CA LYS A 99 -9.45 24.43 -2.88
C LYS A 99 -9.96 23.06 -3.34
N VAL A 100 -10.06 22.86 -4.65
CA VAL A 100 -10.53 21.58 -5.21
C VAL A 100 -9.52 20.48 -4.94
N GLU A 101 -8.22 20.72 -5.15
CA GLU A 101 -7.16 19.75 -4.83
C GLU A 101 -7.16 19.37 -3.33
N ASN A 102 -7.34 20.35 -2.45
CA ASN A 102 -7.43 20.10 -1.01
C ASN A 102 -8.67 19.25 -0.66
N ALA A 103 -9.82 19.53 -1.28
CA ALA A 103 -11.03 18.73 -1.07
C ALA A 103 -10.87 17.29 -1.57
N MET A 104 -10.22 17.09 -2.73
CA MET A 104 -9.88 15.75 -3.26
C MET A 104 -8.98 14.97 -2.30
N ASN A 105 -7.90 15.60 -1.83
CA ASN A 105 -6.95 14.96 -0.91
C ASN A 105 -7.61 14.66 0.45
N GLY A 106 -8.37 15.59 1.00
CA GLY A 106 -9.11 15.37 2.25
C GLY A 106 -10.13 14.25 2.15
N ALA A 107 -10.85 14.13 1.02
CA ALA A 107 -11.76 13.02 0.79
C ALA A 107 -11.00 11.69 0.69
N ALA A 108 -9.85 11.64 0.01
CA ALA A 108 -9.01 10.45 -0.08
C ALA A 108 -8.45 10.04 1.29
N GLU A 109 -8.04 11.00 2.14
CA GLU A 109 -7.57 10.75 3.51
C GLU A 109 -8.68 10.10 4.36
N GLN A 110 -9.89 10.63 4.33
CA GLN A 110 -11.02 10.04 5.07
C GLN A 110 -11.40 8.65 4.50
N ALA A 111 -11.42 8.51 3.18
CA ALA A 111 -11.71 7.24 2.54
C ALA A 111 -10.66 6.17 2.86
N ALA A 112 -9.39 6.53 3.03
CA ALA A 112 -8.34 5.60 3.45
C ALA A 112 -8.60 5.02 4.85
N ALA A 113 -9.11 5.83 5.79
CA ALA A 113 -9.50 5.34 7.13
C ALA A 113 -10.62 4.30 7.03
N GLU A 114 -11.65 4.57 6.25
CA GLU A 114 -12.80 3.68 6.07
C GLU A 114 -12.45 2.44 5.22
N ALA A 115 -11.40 2.48 4.41
CA ALA A 115 -10.91 1.34 3.63
C ALA A 115 -10.22 0.27 4.49
N ALA A 116 -9.66 0.62 5.65
CA ALA A 116 -8.89 -0.30 6.50
C ALA A 116 -9.65 -1.61 6.82
N PRO A 117 -10.91 -1.60 7.32
CA PRO A 117 -11.64 -2.83 7.57
C PRO A 117 -11.95 -3.63 6.31
N LEU A 118 -12.12 -2.97 5.16
CA LEU A 118 -12.36 -3.63 3.88
C LEU A 118 -11.14 -4.43 3.43
N PHE A 119 -9.95 -3.83 3.51
CA PHE A 119 -8.69 -4.49 3.18
C PHE A 119 -8.44 -5.68 4.11
N LYS A 120 -8.60 -5.48 5.42
CA LYS A 120 -8.44 -6.55 6.41
C LYS A 120 -9.38 -7.73 6.13
N GLN A 121 -10.65 -7.47 5.86
CA GLN A 121 -11.62 -8.51 5.52
C GLN A 121 -11.25 -9.24 4.22
N ALA A 122 -10.82 -8.51 3.18
CA ALA A 122 -10.40 -9.09 1.92
C ALA A 122 -9.18 -10.00 2.09
N ILE A 123 -8.17 -9.58 2.85
CA ILE A 123 -6.97 -10.37 3.16
C ILE A 123 -7.35 -11.64 3.95
N ALA A 124 -8.18 -11.53 4.97
CA ALA A 124 -8.59 -12.68 5.77
C ALA A 124 -9.29 -13.76 4.93
N ASN A 125 -10.18 -13.34 4.02
CA ASN A 125 -10.98 -14.23 3.18
C ASN A 125 -10.28 -14.69 1.89
N MET A 126 -9.10 -14.14 1.57
CA MET A 126 -8.39 -14.46 0.33
C MET A 126 -7.80 -15.88 0.41
N GLU A 127 -8.00 -16.66 -0.64
CA GLU A 127 -7.28 -17.91 -0.86
C GLU A 127 -5.93 -17.63 -1.52
N ILE A 128 -4.87 -18.23 -0.99
CA ILE A 128 -3.53 -18.11 -1.56
C ILE A 128 -3.16 -19.44 -2.19
N THR A 129 -3.26 -19.51 -3.51
CA THR A 129 -3.00 -20.72 -4.29
C THR A 129 -1.53 -20.92 -4.63
N ASP A 130 -0.74 -19.85 -4.68
CA ASP A 130 0.70 -19.87 -4.96
C ASP A 130 1.48 -19.07 -3.90
N ALA A 131 1.40 -19.52 -2.65
CA ALA A 131 2.08 -18.84 -1.55
C ALA A 131 3.61 -18.84 -1.72
N LEU A 132 4.17 -19.92 -2.27
CA LEU A 132 5.62 -20.02 -2.48
C LEU A 132 6.09 -19.06 -3.58
N GLY A 133 5.39 -18.99 -4.71
CA GLY A 133 5.67 -18.04 -5.77
C GLY A 133 5.59 -16.59 -5.31
N ILE A 134 4.67 -16.27 -4.40
CA ILE A 134 4.58 -14.94 -3.78
C ILE A 134 5.79 -14.67 -2.89
N VAL A 135 6.19 -15.61 -2.04
CA VAL A 135 7.34 -15.43 -1.11
C VAL A 135 8.65 -15.27 -1.86
N THR A 136 8.87 -16.08 -2.92
CA THR A 136 10.07 -16.03 -3.76
C THR A 136 10.03 -14.92 -4.82
N GLY A 137 8.89 -14.26 -4.98
CA GLY A 137 8.68 -13.21 -5.97
C GLY A 137 9.34 -11.87 -5.64
N GLY A 138 9.05 -10.86 -6.45
CA GLY A 138 9.58 -9.50 -6.29
C GLY A 138 9.14 -8.81 -5.00
N ASN A 139 9.63 -7.58 -4.83
CA ASN A 139 9.44 -6.79 -3.59
C ASN A 139 7.98 -6.44 -3.27
N SER A 140 7.06 -6.57 -4.23
CA SER A 140 5.63 -6.27 -4.11
C SER A 140 4.72 -7.46 -4.44
N ALA A 141 5.27 -8.69 -4.54
CA ALA A 141 4.55 -9.85 -5.06
C ALA A 141 3.27 -10.18 -4.28
N ALA A 142 3.25 -10.01 -2.94
CA ALA A 142 2.05 -10.22 -2.14
C ALA A 142 1.00 -9.12 -2.41
N THR A 143 1.42 -7.88 -2.48
CA THR A 143 0.55 -6.74 -2.79
C THR A 143 -0.04 -6.85 -4.20
N ASP A 144 0.78 -7.23 -5.19
CA ASP A 144 0.33 -7.40 -6.58
C ASP A 144 -0.67 -8.55 -6.70
N TYR A 145 -0.42 -9.67 -6.02
CA TYR A 145 -1.36 -10.79 -5.95
C TYR A 145 -2.68 -10.36 -5.30
N PHE A 146 -2.62 -9.70 -4.14
CA PHE A 146 -3.79 -9.18 -3.45
C PHE A 146 -4.60 -8.23 -4.32
N ARG A 147 -3.93 -7.28 -4.98
CA ARG A 147 -4.55 -6.35 -5.92
C ARG A 147 -5.26 -7.09 -7.04
N GLY A 148 -4.60 -8.03 -7.70
CA GLY A 148 -5.17 -8.82 -8.80
C GLY A 148 -6.44 -9.58 -8.41
N GLN A 149 -6.52 -10.08 -7.18
CA GLN A 149 -7.67 -10.82 -6.69
C GLN A 149 -8.83 -9.93 -6.21
N THR A 150 -8.54 -8.72 -5.75
CA THR A 150 -9.51 -7.93 -4.97
C THR A 150 -9.86 -6.58 -5.57
N GLU A 151 -9.07 -6.04 -6.52
CA GLU A 151 -9.21 -4.66 -7.02
C GLU A 151 -10.61 -4.31 -7.48
N THR A 152 -11.25 -5.14 -8.29
CA THR A 152 -12.60 -4.89 -8.80
C THR A 152 -13.63 -4.75 -7.67
N THR A 153 -13.57 -5.66 -6.69
CA THR A 153 -14.49 -5.65 -5.56
C THR A 153 -14.22 -4.49 -4.61
N LEU A 154 -12.94 -4.24 -4.32
CA LEU A 154 -12.53 -3.15 -3.44
C LEU A 154 -12.80 -1.79 -4.09
N ARG A 155 -12.58 -1.66 -5.40
CA ARG A 155 -12.88 -0.43 -6.14
C ARG A 155 -14.34 -0.01 -5.98
N GLY A 156 -15.30 -0.92 -6.19
CA GLY A 156 -16.72 -0.59 -6.05
C GLY A 156 -17.11 -0.19 -4.62
N LYS A 157 -16.52 -0.81 -3.60
CA LYS A 157 -16.73 -0.41 -2.20
C LYS A 157 -16.07 0.93 -1.89
N TYR A 158 -14.85 1.12 -2.34
CA TYR A 158 -14.09 2.35 -2.13
C TYR A 158 -14.73 3.56 -2.83
N GLU A 159 -15.30 3.37 -4.02
CA GLU A 159 -16.06 4.39 -4.76
C GLU A 159 -17.22 4.95 -3.92
N THR A 160 -17.97 4.07 -3.27
CA THR A 160 -19.06 4.50 -2.38
C THR A 160 -18.56 5.38 -1.24
N ILE A 161 -17.40 5.03 -0.66
CA ILE A 161 -16.78 5.81 0.42
C ILE A 161 -16.29 7.16 -0.10
N VAL A 162 -15.51 7.16 -1.19
CA VAL A 162 -14.94 8.38 -1.78
C VAL A 162 -16.04 9.37 -2.18
N THR A 163 -17.11 8.90 -2.82
CA THR A 163 -18.25 9.74 -3.21
C THR A 163 -18.90 10.40 -1.97
N ALA A 164 -19.07 9.64 -0.88
CA ALA A 164 -19.60 10.19 0.36
C ALA A 164 -18.66 11.23 0.98
N GLU A 165 -17.34 11.00 0.98
CA GLU A 165 -16.36 11.93 1.53
C GLU A 165 -16.20 13.18 0.67
N LEU A 166 -16.21 13.07 -0.67
CA LEU A 166 -16.21 14.22 -1.57
C LEU A 166 -17.43 15.14 -1.32
N LYS A 167 -18.58 14.54 -1.03
CA LYS A 167 -19.78 15.32 -0.66
C LYS A 167 -19.58 16.06 0.67
N LYS A 168 -19.00 15.42 1.69
CA LYS A 168 -18.75 16.02 3.01
C LYS A 168 -17.73 17.16 2.95
N THR A 169 -16.70 17.05 2.11
CA THR A 169 -15.67 18.08 1.95
C THR A 169 -16.12 19.31 1.17
N GLY A 170 -17.33 19.30 0.63
CA GLY A 170 -17.84 20.38 -0.22
C GLY A 170 -17.19 20.44 -1.60
N PHE A 171 -16.57 19.33 -2.03
CA PHE A 171 -15.87 19.21 -3.31
C PHE A 171 -16.73 19.68 -4.50
N HIS A 172 -17.99 19.24 -4.58
CA HIS A 172 -18.84 19.55 -5.73
C HIS A 172 -19.10 21.06 -5.90
N ASP A 173 -19.28 21.79 -4.80
CA ASP A 173 -19.49 23.25 -4.87
C ASP A 173 -18.20 23.97 -5.24
N GLN A 174 -17.07 23.51 -4.72
CA GLN A 174 -15.75 24.08 -5.05
C GLN A 174 -15.36 23.79 -6.50
N TYR A 175 -15.61 22.57 -6.98
CA TYR A 175 -15.36 22.19 -8.37
C TYR A 175 -16.25 23.00 -9.33
N ARG A 176 -17.55 23.13 -9.03
CA ARG A 176 -18.47 23.96 -9.82
C ARG A 176 -18.01 25.40 -9.87
N ALA A 177 -17.67 26.01 -8.72
CA ALA A 177 -17.16 27.38 -8.66
C ALA A 177 -15.90 27.57 -9.51
N MET A 178 -14.98 26.59 -9.50
CA MET A 178 -13.78 26.61 -10.33
C MET A 178 -14.11 26.55 -11.82
N ILE A 179 -15.03 25.67 -12.23
CA ILE A 179 -15.49 25.55 -13.63
C ILE A 179 -16.21 26.81 -14.09
N ASP A 180 -17.06 27.42 -13.26
CA ASP A 180 -17.76 28.65 -13.57
C ASP A 180 -16.80 29.81 -13.84
N VAL A 181 -15.75 29.93 -12.99
CA VAL A 181 -14.69 30.93 -13.19
C VAL A 181 -13.96 30.69 -14.49
N TYR A 182 -13.60 29.45 -14.80
CA TYR A 182 -12.91 29.07 -16.04
C TYR A 182 -13.76 29.35 -17.28
N ASN A 183 -15.06 29.01 -17.25
CA ASN A 183 -15.99 29.21 -18.35
C ASN A 183 -16.25 30.70 -18.68
N ASN A 184 -16.02 31.59 -17.73
CA ASN A 184 -16.12 33.05 -17.94
C ASN A 184 -14.85 33.66 -18.57
N LEU A 185 -13.77 32.89 -18.72
CA LEU A 185 -12.59 33.33 -19.45
C LEU A 185 -12.81 33.22 -20.96
N PRO A 186 -12.23 34.11 -21.77
CA PRO A 186 -12.35 34.08 -23.24
C PRO A 186 -11.48 32.97 -23.85
N ILE A 187 -11.79 31.70 -23.54
CA ILE A 187 -11.03 30.52 -23.90
C ILE A 187 -11.93 29.53 -24.65
N ALA A 188 -11.43 28.94 -25.71
CA ALA A 188 -12.21 28.06 -26.59
C ALA A 188 -12.35 26.63 -26.09
N ASP A 189 -11.38 26.13 -25.31
CA ASP A 189 -11.30 24.72 -24.92
C ASP A 189 -11.89 24.52 -23.51
N LYS A 190 -12.85 23.58 -23.40
CA LYS A 190 -13.57 23.25 -22.15
C LYS A 190 -13.35 21.79 -21.83
N PRO A 191 -12.23 21.42 -21.23
CA PRO A 191 -11.97 20.04 -20.87
C PRO A 191 -12.99 19.54 -19.85
N SER A 192 -13.48 18.32 -20.04
CA SER A 192 -14.34 17.62 -19.10
C SER A 192 -13.61 16.41 -18.53
N ILE A 193 -13.77 16.17 -17.25
CA ILE A 193 -13.20 15.02 -16.55
C ILE A 193 -14.20 14.52 -15.49
N ASP A 194 -14.30 13.21 -15.38
CA ASP A 194 -14.91 12.56 -14.22
C ASP A 194 -13.91 12.57 -13.04
N VAL A 195 -14.02 13.63 -12.24
CA VAL A 195 -13.10 13.84 -11.10
C VAL A 195 -13.37 12.83 -9.98
N GLU A 196 -14.62 12.37 -9.82
CA GLU A 196 -14.94 11.36 -8.80
C GLU A 196 -14.25 10.05 -9.10
N SER A 197 -14.42 9.50 -10.30
CA SER A 197 -13.70 8.31 -10.74
C SER A 197 -12.19 8.49 -10.65
N TYR A 198 -11.67 9.68 -10.99
CA TYR A 198 -10.26 9.98 -10.86
C TYR A 198 -9.77 9.90 -9.42
N VAL A 199 -10.49 10.47 -8.45
CA VAL A 199 -10.13 10.41 -7.02
C VAL A 199 -10.18 8.97 -6.51
N VAL A 200 -11.19 8.19 -6.93
CA VAL A 200 -11.30 6.76 -6.59
C VAL A 200 -10.06 6.00 -7.08
N ASP A 201 -9.72 6.15 -8.35
CA ASP A 201 -8.59 5.42 -8.96
C ASP A 201 -7.26 5.83 -8.34
N GLN A 202 -7.01 7.13 -8.17
CA GLN A 202 -5.76 7.60 -7.58
C GLN A 202 -5.65 7.29 -6.09
N GLY A 203 -6.75 7.41 -5.34
CA GLY A 203 -6.79 7.08 -3.92
C GLY A 203 -6.50 5.60 -3.67
N LEU A 204 -7.14 4.72 -4.43
CA LEU A 204 -6.91 3.27 -4.32
C LEU A 204 -5.52 2.88 -4.80
N ASN A 205 -5.02 3.47 -5.91
CA ASN A 205 -3.66 3.26 -6.38
C ASN A 205 -2.61 3.67 -5.35
N ALA A 206 -2.82 4.78 -4.64
CA ALA A 206 -1.93 5.23 -3.57
C ALA A 206 -1.89 4.22 -2.41
N LEU A 207 -3.04 3.66 -2.01
CA LEU A 207 -3.10 2.62 -0.99
C LEU A 207 -2.28 1.39 -1.40
N TYR A 208 -2.46 0.86 -2.61
CA TYR A 208 -1.67 -0.28 -3.10
C TYR A 208 -0.19 0.06 -3.24
N ALA A 209 0.16 1.25 -3.73
CA ALA A 209 1.55 1.67 -3.87
C ALA A 209 2.23 1.79 -2.49
N HIS A 210 1.53 2.31 -1.48
CA HIS A 210 2.05 2.36 -0.12
C HIS A 210 2.18 0.98 0.50
N MET A 211 1.21 0.07 0.27
CA MET A 211 1.31 -1.33 0.69
C MET A 211 2.54 -2.01 0.08
N ALA A 212 2.78 -1.83 -1.23
CA ALA A 212 3.93 -2.39 -1.92
C ALA A 212 5.26 -1.86 -1.35
N ALA A 213 5.32 -0.56 -1.02
CA ALA A 213 6.48 0.03 -0.36
C ALA A 213 6.73 -0.57 1.04
N GLU A 214 5.68 -0.75 1.84
CA GLU A 214 5.79 -1.40 3.15
C GLU A 214 6.14 -2.89 3.04
N GLU A 215 5.61 -3.61 2.06
CA GLU A 215 6.00 -4.98 1.77
C GLU A 215 7.49 -5.08 1.45
N ALA A 216 8.01 -4.19 0.60
CA ALA A 216 9.43 -4.15 0.27
C ALA A 216 10.31 -3.96 1.53
N LEU A 217 9.88 -3.09 2.45
CA LEU A 217 10.57 -2.89 3.73
C LEU A 217 10.47 -4.12 4.65
N ILE A 218 9.33 -4.81 4.68
CA ILE A 218 9.15 -6.07 5.42
C ILE A 218 10.09 -7.14 4.84
N ARG A 219 10.24 -7.23 3.53
CA ARG A 219 11.16 -8.18 2.89
C ARG A 219 12.63 -7.89 3.20
N GLN A 220 13.02 -6.63 3.38
CA GLN A 220 14.38 -6.23 3.78
C GLN A 220 14.66 -6.55 5.25
N ASP A 221 13.69 -6.40 6.14
CA ASP A 221 13.79 -6.72 7.56
C ASP A 221 12.52 -7.47 8.03
N PRO A 222 12.43 -8.78 7.71
CA PRO A 222 11.21 -9.54 7.94
C PRO A 222 10.87 -9.73 9.42
N VAL A 223 11.86 -9.71 10.30
CA VAL A 223 11.67 -9.86 11.77
C VAL A 223 11.33 -8.50 12.39
N GLY A 224 12.13 -7.49 12.12
CA GLY A 224 11.96 -6.17 12.77
C GLY A 224 10.76 -5.40 12.26
N ARG A 225 10.39 -5.56 10.99
CA ARG A 225 9.24 -4.87 10.38
C ARG A 225 8.02 -5.76 10.19
N GLY A 226 8.20 -7.07 10.25
CA GLY A 226 7.15 -8.07 10.06
C GLY A 226 6.79 -8.77 11.36
N SER A 227 6.98 -10.09 11.36
CA SER A 227 6.74 -10.97 12.51
C SER A 227 7.75 -12.12 12.51
N ALA A 228 7.78 -12.87 13.61
CA ALA A 228 8.63 -14.06 13.69
C ALA A 228 8.27 -15.10 12.59
N LEU A 229 6.98 -15.24 12.25
CA LEU A 229 6.56 -16.15 11.16
C LEU A 229 7.05 -15.63 9.80
N ILE A 230 6.86 -14.34 9.53
CA ILE A 230 7.36 -13.69 8.30
C ILE A 230 8.88 -13.85 8.23
N GLY A 231 9.60 -13.62 9.35
CA GLY A 231 11.04 -13.81 9.46
C GLY A 231 11.49 -15.20 9.03
N VAL A 232 10.83 -16.25 9.54
CA VAL A 232 11.18 -17.65 9.18
C VAL A 232 10.91 -17.93 7.71
N ILE A 233 9.81 -17.45 7.16
CA ILE A 233 9.39 -17.78 5.79
C ILE A 233 10.14 -16.94 4.75
N PHE A 234 10.27 -15.63 4.96
CA PHE A 234 10.84 -14.71 3.96
C PHE A 234 12.38 -14.66 4.02
N ALA A 235 13.01 -14.75 5.22
CA ALA A 235 14.47 -14.73 5.33
C ALA A 235 15.13 -15.98 4.76
N GLY A 236 14.45 -17.14 4.77
CA GLY A 236 14.95 -18.37 4.18
C GLY A 236 15.15 -18.29 2.66
N GLN A 237 14.54 -17.31 1.99
CA GLN A 237 14.62 -17.12 0.53
C GLN A 237 15.76 -16.17 0.11
N GLN A 238 16.25 -15.33 1.02
CA GLN A 238 17.37 -14.42 0.72
C GLN A 238 18.74 -15.13 0.64
N GLN A 239 18.81 -16.42 0.98
CA GLN A 239 20.04 -17.22 1.02
C GLN A 239 20.17 -18.19 -0.16
N GLN A 240 19.29 -18.15 -1.16
CA GLN A 240 19.48 -18.94 -2.38
C GLN A 240 20.27 -18.12 -3.40
N PRO A 241 21.46 -18.59 -3.83
CA PRO A 241 22.33 -17.92 -4.80
C PRO A 241 21.75 -17.91 -6.20
#